data_31f3d0cd07561c155d02caaf88ad278a
#
_entry.id   31f3d0cd07561c155d02caaf88ad278a
#
_cell.length_a   1.000
_cell.length_b   1.000
_cell.length_c   1.000
_cell.angle_alpha   90.00
_cell.angle_beta   90.00
_cell.angle_gamma   90.00
#
_symmetry.space_group_name_H-M   'P 1'
#
loop_
_entity.id
_entity.type
_entity.pdbx_description
1 polymer ?
#
loop_
_entity_poly.entity_id
_entity_poly.type
_entity_poly.pdbx_seq_one_letter_code
_entity_poly.pdbx_strand_id
1 'polypeptide(L)'
;MVEIIPQNHFEVNTYVLYDETGECALVDVCSQTSREERAILDFVNSKDLKVKYILLTHPHIDHLCGAEFACREFNLPLSMSQDGVEILRTASWQAEAMGFKRINVEAIKINSLLPEEEISFGDISLKAIECSGHCPGSLGYYNAKEGYVITGDALFNQSIGRTDLQGGDLDCSFITLNKTFSHYLIIQWYIPVMDRKQR
;
A
#
# COMPACT_ATOMS: atom_id res chain seq x y z
N MET A 1 -13.76 2.66 -8.73
CA MET A 1 -13.25 4.06 -8.60
C MET A 1 -12.03 4.07 -7.69
N VAL A 2 -11.11 5.00 -7.91
CA VAL A 2 -9.90 5.16 -7.09
C VAL A 2 -9.77 6.63 -6.70
N GLU A 3 -9.68 6.92 -5.39
CA GLU A 3 -9.28 8.22 -4.87
C GLU A 3 -7.84 8.14 -4.39
N ILE A 4 -7.07 9.18 -4.64
CA ILE A 4 -5.66 9.29 -4.26
C ILE A 4 -5.50 10.46 -3.32
N ILE A 5 -5.00 10.17 -2.11
CA ILE A 5 -4.80 11.18 -1.06
C ILE A 5 -3.31 11.21 -0.73
N PRO A 6 -2.52 12.15 -1.29
CA PRO A 6 -1.11 12.30 -0.95
C PRO A 6 -0.96 12.69 0.52
N GLN A 7 -0.05 12.01 1.23
CA GLN A 7 0.14 12.16 2.66
C GLN A 7 1.63 12.15 3.02
N ASN A 8 1.92 12.55 4.24
CA ASN A 8 3.23 12.73 4.85
C ASN A 8 4.18 13.64 4.04
N HIS A 9 5.40 13.83 4.55
CA HIS A 9 6.38 14.75 3.93
C HIS A 9 7.11 14.14 2.72
N PHE A 10 6.88 12.86 2.43
CA PHE A 10 7.34 12.20 1.20
C PHE A 10 6.29 12.22 0.10
N GLU A 11 5.09 12.76 0.37
CA GLU A 11 3.96 12.81 -0.57
C GLU A 11 3.54 11.41 -1.08
N VAL A 12 3.62 10.41 -0.17
CA VAL A 12 3.19 9.04 -0.49
C VAL A 12 1.67 8.98 -0.60
N ASN A 13 1.17 8.26 -1.57
CA ASN A 13 -0.25 8.16 -1.84
C ASN A 13 -0.93 7.10 -0.96
N THR A 14 -1.93 7.51 -0.20
CA THR A 14 -2.97 6.61 0.30
C THR A 14 -4.05 6.45 -0.76
N TYR A 15 -4.40 5.23 -1.12
CA TYR A 15 -5.47 4.95 -2.08
C TYR A 15 -6.74 4.53 -1.37
N VAL A 16 -7.88 5.09 -1.78
CA VAL A 16 -9.21 4.61 -1.41
C VAL A 16 -9.84 3.97 -2.64
N LEU A 17 -10.01 2.67 -2.60
CA LEU A 17 -10.64 1.90 -3.67
C LEU A 17 -12.09 1.66 -3.29
N TYR A 18 -13.04 2.07 -4.11
CA TYR A 18 -14.46 2.00 -3.78
C TYR A 18 -15.33 1.90 -5.03
N ASP A 19 -16.59 1.50 -4.86
CA ASP A 19 -17.59 1.43 -5.92
C ASP A 19 -18.97 1.93 -5.45
N GLU A 20 -19.98 1.75 -6.26
CA GLU A 20 -21.36 2.18 -5.99
C GLU A 20 -22.05 1.39 -4.85
N THR A 21 -21.46 0.27 -4.38
CA THR A 21 -21.98 -0.50 -3.24
C THR A 21 -21.75 0.18 -1.91
N GLY A 22 -20.85 1.18 -1.87
CA GLY A 22 -20.42 1.85 -0.67
C GLY A 22 -19.37 1.06 0.13
N GLU A 23 -18.89 -0.09 -0.34
CA GLU A 23 -17.74 -0.78 0.28
C GLU A 23 -16.42 -0.27 -0.29
N CYS A 24 -15.38 -0.20 0.57
CA CYS A 24 -14.07 0.27 0.15
C CYS A 24 -12.92 -0.46 0.83
N ALA A 25 -11.73 -0.35 0.22
CA ALA A 25 -10.45 -0.71 0.81
C ALA A 25 -9.51 0.50 0.83
N LEU A 26 -8.71 0.62 1.89
CA LEU A 26 -7.61 1.56 1.99
C LEU A 26 -6.31 0.83 1.66
N VAL A 27 -5.48 1.39 0.79
CA VAL A 27 -4.15 0.86 0.48
C VAL A 27 -3.11 1.90 0.88
N ASP A 28 -2.10 1.47 1.63
CA ASP A 28 -1.01 2.29 2.14
C ASP A 28 -1.50 3.53 2.87
N VAL A 29 -1.98 3.35 4.11
CA VAL A 29 -2.39 4.49 4.93
C VAL A 29 -1.16 5.21 5.46
N CYS A 30 -0.84 6.34 4.81
CA CYS A 30 0.42 7.07 4.96
C CYS A 30 0.31 8.30 5.88
N SER A 31 -0.77 8.41 6.66
CA SER A 31 -1.04 9.57 7.51
C SER A 31 -0.07 9.67 8.69
N GLN A 32 0.60 10.82 8.82
CA GLN A 32 1.51 11.12 9.92
C GLN A 32 0.91 12.08 10.93
N THR A 33 -0.05 12.91 10.50
CA THR A 33 -0.66 13.97 11.29
C THR A 33 -2.17 13.77 11.42
N SER A 34 -2.77 14.33 12.49
CA SER A 34 -4.23 14.30 12.67
C SER A 34 -4.98 15.02 11.54
N ARG A 35 -4.34 15.94 10.82
CA ARG A 35 -4.93 16.58 9.65
C ARG A 35 -5.05 15.58 8.49
N GLU A 36 -4.03 14.79 8.27
CA GLU A 36 -4.01 13.75 7.23
C GLU A 36 -4.95 12.60 7.57
N GLU A 37 -5.00 12.17 8.84
CA GLU A 37 -5.99 11.20 9.34
C GLU A 37 -7.42 11.68 9.04
N ARG A 38 -7.69 12.97 9.32
CA ARG A 38 -8.99 13.58 9.07
C ARG A 38 -9.34 13.64 7.59
N ALA A 39 -8.38 13.88 6.70
CA ALA A 39 -8.63 13.88 5.26
C ALA A 39 -9.16 12.53 4.75
N ILE A 40 -8.63 11.42 5.28
CA ILE A 40 -9.16 10.07 4.98
C ILE A 40 -10.59 9.93 5.51
N LEU A 41 -10.82 10.29 6.78
CA LEU A 41 -12.14 10.18 7.41
C LEU A 41 -13.19 11.04 6.70
N ASP A 42 -12.84 12.28 6.35
CA ASP A 42 -13.73 13.19 5.66
C ASP A 42 -14.12 12.63 4.28
N PHE A 43 -13.17 12.03 3.56
CA PHE A 43 -13.46 11.38 2.28
C PHE A 43 -14.39 10.17 2.48
N VAL A 44 -14.04 9.25 3.38
CA VAL A 44 -14.82 8.03 3.68
C VAL A 44 -16.25 8.41 4.09
N ASN A 45 -16.40 9.38 4.99
CA ASN A 45 -17.71 9.83 5.47
C ASN A 45 -18.51 10.58 4.39
N SER A 46 -17.85 11.44 3.58
CA SER A 46 -18.54 12.21 2.53
C SER A 46 -19.17 11.34 1.44
N LYS A 47 -18.66 10.12 1.28
CA LYS A 47 -19.11 9.12 0.33
C LYS A 47 -19.93 8.00 0.97
N ASP A 48 -20.18 8.06 2.29
CA ASP A 48 -20.86 7.02 3.07
C ASP A 48 -20.25 5.63 2.86
N LEU A 49 -18.89 5.57 2.86
CA LEU A 49 -18.16 4.35 2.57
C LEU A 49 -17.96 3.51 3.83
N LYS A 50 -18.02 2.19 3.66
CA LYS A 50 -17.70 1.19 4.66
C LYS A 50 -16.35 0.54 4.34
N VAL A 51 -15.34 0.82 5.14
CA VAL A 51 -14.02 0.22 4.99
C VAL A 51 -14.08 -1.27 5.33
N LYS A 52 -13.62 -2.12 4.39
CA LYS A 52 -13.60 -3.59 4.51
C LYS A 52 -12.19 -4.13 4.66
N TYR A 53 -11.20 -3.46 4.08
CA TYR A 53 -9.82 -3.87 4.12
C TYR A 53 -8.90 -2.66 4.34
N ILE A 54 -7.83 -2.90 5.10
CA ILE A 54 -6.66 -2.04 5.19
C ILE A 54 -5.51 -2.88 4.61
N LEU A 55 -5.05 -2.51 3.43
CA LEU A 55 -4.04 -3.22 2.65
C LEU A 55 -2.73 -2.47 2.73
N LEU A 56 -1.62 -3.20 2.80
CA LEU A 56 -0.29 -2.62 2.77
C LEU A 56 0.51 -3.24 1.63
N THR A 57 1.12 -2.42 0.79
CA THR A 57 2.00 -2.91 -0.27
C THR A 57 3.30 -3.44 0.32
N HIS A 58 3.94 -2.68 1.21
CA HIS A 58 5.17 -3.09 1.89
C HIS A 58 5.38 -2.26 3.18
N PRO A 59 6.12 -2.77 4.17
CA PRO A 59 6.17 -2.19 5.51
C PRO A 59 7.31 -1.16 5.71
N HIS A 60 7.63 -0.32 4.71
CA HIS A 60 8.42 0.87 4.96
C HIS A 60 7.56 1.95 5.65
N ILE A 61 8.19 2.73 6.52
CA ILE A 61 7.48 3.63 7.44
C ILE A 61 6.62 4.66 6.72
N ASP A 62 7.03 5.15 5.59
CA ASP A 62 6.32 6.14 4.78
C ASP A 62 5.02 5.61 4.18
N HIS A 63 4.89 4.29 3.98
CA HIS A 63 3.65 3.60 3.58
C HIS A 63 2.82 3.13 4.77
N LEU A 64 3.44 2.96 5.93
CA LEU A 64 2.89 2.31 7.10
C LEU A 64 2.44 3.29 8.20
N CYS A 65 2.92 4.54 8.19
CA CYS A 65 2.86 5.44 9.34
C CYS A 65 1.43 5.74 9.87
N GLY A 66 0.40 5.58 9.05
CA GLY A 66 -1.00 5.71 9.45
C GLY A 66 -1.72 4.39 9.74
N ALA A 67 -1.06 3.24 9.62
CA ALA A 67 -1.72 1.94 9.76
C ALA A 67 -2.30 1.71 11.15
N GLU A 68 -1.59 2.11 12.23
CA GLU A 68 -2.09 2.02 13.60
C GLU A 68 -3.40 2.80 13.78
N PHE A 69 -3.44 4.02 13.23
CA PHE A 69 -4.65 4.84 13.22
C PHE A 69 -5.79 4.13 12.48
N ALA A 70 -5.55 3.69 11.24
CA ALA A 70 -6.59 3.07 10.43
C ALA A 70 -7.13 1.76 11.04
N CYS A 71 -6.24 0.89 11.53
CA CYS A 71 -6.63 -0.36 12.18
C CYS A 71 -7.50 -0.13 13.42
N ARG A 72 -7.16 0.87 14.22
CA ARG A 72 -7.95 1.26 15.41
C ARG A 72 -9.29 1.87 15.01
N GLU A 73 -9.30 2.82 14.07
CA GLU A 73 -10.48 3.58 13.68
C GLU A 73 -11.55 2.69 13.04
N PHE A 74 -11.14 1.83 12.12
CA PHE A 74 -12.06 0.96 11.40
C PHE A 74 -12.22 -0.42 12.04
N ASN A 75 -11.49 -0.71 13.13
CA ASN A 75 -11.49 -2.00 13.83
C ASN A 75 -11.20 -3.18 12.88
N LEU A 76 -10.21 -3.03 12.02
CA LEU A 76 -9.79 -4.00 11.02
C LEU A 76 -8.30 -4.35 11.19
N PRO A 77 -7.87 -5.57 10.81
CA PRO A 77 -6.47 -5.92 10.74
C PRO A 77 -5.79 -5.24 9.56
N LEU A 78 -4.46 -5.08 9.65
CA LEU A 78 -3.62 -4.73 8.51
C LEU A 78 -3.36 -5.98 7.68
N SER A 79 -3.76 -5.96 6.42
CA SER A 79 -3.54 -7.07 5.48
C SER A 79 -2.25 -6.83 4.69
N MET A 80 -1.27 -7.72 4.84
CA MET A 80 0.05 -7.64 4.22
C MET A 80 0.68 -9.03 4.07
N SER A 81 1.77 -9.12 3.31
CA SER A 81 2.53 -10.38 3.25
C SER A 81 3.21 -10.70 4.59
N GLN A 82 3.21 -11.99 4.94
CA GLN A 82 3.96 -12.49 6.10
C GLN A 82 5.48 -12.25 5.96
N ASP A 83 6.01 -12.26 4.74
CA ASP A 83 7.44 -12.08 4.48
C ASP A 83 7.93 -10.66 4.80
N GLY A 84 7.02 -9.67 4.86
CA GLY A 84 7.31 -8.30 5.27
C GLY A 84 7.36 -8.08 6.80
N VAL A 85 6.98 -9.05 7.62
CA VAL A 85 6.83 -8.86 9.08
C VAL A 85 8.15 -8.50 9.77
N GLU A 86 9.27 -9.05 9.32
CA GLU A 86 10.58 -8.69 9.91
C GLU A 86 10.94 -7.22 9.66
N ILE A 87 10.58 -6.67 8.50
CA ILE A 87 10.76 -5.23 8.21
C ILE A 87 9.77 -4.40 9.03
N LEU A 88 8.50 -4.84 9.16
CA LEU A 88 7.50 -4.20 10.02
C LEU A 88 8.01 -4.00 11.46
N ARG A 89 8.70 -4.98 12.02
CA ARG A 89 9.28 -4.89 13.37
C ARG A 89 10.30 -3.78 13.53
N THR A 90 10.90 -3.33 12.43
CA THR A 90 11.86 -2.21 12.44
C THR A 90 11.18 -0.83 12.32
N ALA A 91 9.86 -0.76 12.17
CA ALA A 91 9.12 0.47 11.88
C ALA A 91 9.37 1.61 12.90
N SER A 92 9.53 1.29 14.19
CA SER A 92 9.86 2.32 15.20
C SER A 92 11.23 2.93 14.98
N TRP A 93 12.22 2.14 14.56
CA TRP A 93 13.55 2.60 14.20
C TRP A 93 13.52 3.42 12.90
N GLN A 94 12.79 2.94 11.87
CA GLN A 94 12.59 3.68 10.62
C GLN A 94 11.94 5.04 10.88
N ALA A 95 10.92 5.08 11.74
CA ALA A 95 10.24 6.32 12.11
C ALA A 95 11.21 7.35 12.72
N GLU A 96 12.06 6.93 13.67
CA GLU A 96 13.06 7.79 14.28
C GLU A 96 14.08 8.29 13.27
N ALA A 97 14.59 7.39 12.42
CA ALA A 97 15.62 7.72 11.42
C ALA A 97 15.12 8.67 10.33
N MET A 98 13.83 8.60 9.98
CA MET A 98 13.23 9.33 8.85
C MET A 98 12.30 10.49 9.29
N GLY A 99 12.22 10.78 10.59
CA GLY A 99 11.43 11.90 11.13
C GLY A 99 9.93 11.67 11.13
N PHE A 100 9.50 10.40 11.16
CA PHE A 100 8.08 10.05 11.32
C PHE A 100 7.66 9.98 12.78
N LYS A 101 6.34 10.12 13.00
CA LYS A 101 5.73 9.82 14.30
C LYS A 101 5.95 8.34 14.63
N ARG A 102 6.25 8.07 15.88
CA ARG A 102 6.40 6.71 16.38
C ARG A 102 5.10 5.93 16.21
N ILE A 103 5.21 4.70 15.72
CA ILE A 103 4.10 3.77 15.53
C ILE A 103 4.22 2.60 16.50
N ASN A 104 3.10 2.17 17.07
CA ASN A 104 3.04 0.97 17.91
C ASN A 104 2.62 -0.24 17.07
N VAL A 105 3.58 -0.90 16.47
CA VAL A 105 3.34 -2.08 15.60
C VAL A 105 2.74 -3.26 16.34
N GLU A 106 2.97 -3.39 17.66
CA GLU A 106 2.42 -4.47 18.49
C GLU A 106 0.89 -4.34 18.68
N ALA A 107 0.35 -3.13 18.52
CA ALA A 107 -1.08 -2.88 18.56
C ALA A 107 -1.78 -3.26 17.25
N ILE A 108 -1.03 -3.50 16.17
CA ILE A 108 -1.56 -3.80 14.85
C ILE A 108 -1.74 -5.31 14.72
N LYS A 109 -2.98 -5.74 14.52
CA LYS A 109 -3.27 -7.14 14.14
C LYS A 109 -2.97 -7.32 12.66
N ILE A 110 -2.20 -8.36 12.33
CA ILE A 110 -1.85 -8.68 10.94
C ILE A 110 -2.80 -9.76 10.42
N ASN A 111 -3.32 -9.52 9.22
CA ASN A 111 -3.95 -10.52 8.38
C ASN A 111 -2.98 -10.85 7.26
N SER A 112 -2.46 -12.09 7.24
CA SER A 112 -1.48 -12.50 6.25
C SER A 112 -2.14 -12.73 4.89
N LEU A 113 -1.60 -12.07 3.87
CA LEU A 113 -1.95 -12.27 2.46
C LEU A 113 -0.84 -13.03 1.75
N LEU A 114 -1.26 -13.90 0.84
CA LEU A 114 -0.36 -14.62 -0.06
C LEU A 114 -0.43 -14.04 -1.47
N PRO A 115 0.65 -14.09 -2.26
CA PRO A 115 0.57 -13.85 -3.70
C PRO A 115 -0.50 -14.76 -4.34
N GLU A 116 -1.20 -14.24 -5.34
CA GLU A 116 -2.31 -14.85 -6.06
C GLU A 116 -3.66 -14.89 -5.27
N GLU A 117 -3.68 -14.43 -4.02
CA GLU A 117 -4.91 -14.35 -3.23
C GLU A 117 -5.84 -13.27 -3.76
N GLU A 118 -7.14 -13.58 -3.80
CA GLU A 118 -8.19 -12.64 -4.21
C GLU A 118 -8.81 -11.94 -3.00
N ILE A 119 -8.97 -10.61 -3.13
CA ILE A 119 -9.54 -9.73 -2.11
C ILE A 119 -10.76 -9.07 -2.73
N SER A 120 -11.95 -9.34 -2.19
CA SER A 120 -13.21 -8.85 -2.75
C SER A 120 -13.98 -8.00 -1.75
N PHE A 121 -14.49 -6.87 -2.22
CA PHE A 121 -15.39 -5.97 -1.49
C PHE A 121 -16.26 -5.22 -2.50
N GLY A 122 -17.56 -5.11 -2.21
CA GLY A 122 -18.50 -4.63 -3.21
C GLY A 122 -18.40 -5.41 -4.52
N ASP A 123 -18.32 -4.68 -5.62
CA ASP A 123 -18.12 -5.23 -6.98
C ASP A 123 -16.63 -5.19 -7.42
N ILE A 124 -15.73 -4.89 -6.49
CA ILE A 124 -14.28 -4.86 -6.73
C ILE A 124 -13.67 -6.20 -6.33
N SER A 125 -12.87 -6.76 -7.23
CA SER A 125 -11.97 -7.88 -6.94
C SER A 125 -10.55 -7.45 -7.28
N LEU A 126 -9.67 -7.58 -6.30
CA LEU A 126 -8.23 -7.35 -6.41
C LEU A 126 -7.52 -8.68 -6.30
N LYS A 127 -6.45 -8.83 -7.05
CA LYS A 127 -5.52 -9.94 -6.91
C LYS A 127 -4.23 -9.44 -6.30
N ALA A 128 -3.81 -10.04 -5.19
CA ALA A 128 -2.49 -9.78 -4.63
C ALA A 128 -1.42 -10.40 -5.55
N ILE A 129 -0.46 -9.61 -6.00
CA ILE A 129 0.61 -10.08 -6.88
C ILE A 129 1.97 -9.84 -6.23
N GLU A 130 2.91 -10.76 -6.48
CA GLU A 130 4.28 -10.64 -5.98
C GLU A 130 4.97 -9.42 -6.56
N CYS A 131 5.52 -8.56 -5.69
CA CYS A 131 6.24 -7.35 -6.06
C CYS A 131 7.58 -7.20 -5.31
N SER A 132 8.13 -8.29 -4.77
CA SER A 132 9.39 -8.27 -4.00
C SER A 132 10.58 -7.81 -4.84
N GLY A 133 11.58 -7.25 -4.15
CA GLY A 133 12.82 -6.73 -4.72
C GLY A 133 13.21 -5.40 -4.09
N HIS A 134 12.29 -4.43 -4.00
CA HIS A 134 12.46 -3.23 -3.19
C HIS A 134 12.42 -3.56 -1.69
N CYS A 135 11.46 -4.39 -1.30
CA CYS A 135 11.27 -4.86 0.07
C CYS A 135 10.76 -6.30 0.05
N PRO A 136 11.23 -7.19 0.95
CA PRO A 136 10.70 -8.54 1.08
C PRO A 136 9.19 -8.54 1.34
N GLY A 137 8.46 -9.42 0.66
CA GLY A 137 7.02 -9.54 0.82
C GLY A 137 6.23 -8.35 0.28
N SER A 138 6.80 -7.54 -0.60
CA SER A 138 6.03 -6.51 -1.30
C SER A 138 4.94 -7.15 -2.13
N LEU A 139 3.71 -6.62 -1.99
CA LEU A 139 2.54 -7.02 -2.75
C LEU A 139 2.06 -5.85 -3.61
N GLY A 140 1.68 -6.17 -4.85
CA GLY A 140 0.86 -5.29 -5.67
C GLY A 140 -0.61 -5.72 -5.61
N TYR A 141 -1.52 -4.79 -5.87
CA TYR A 141 -2.96 -5.05 -5.89
C TYR A 141 -3.51 -4.78 -7.28
N TYR A 142 -3.79 -5.87 -8.00
CA TYR A 142 -4.22 -5.83 -9.40
C TYR A 142 -5.73 -5.95 -9.53
N ASN A 143 -6.35 -5.01 -10.23
CA ASN A 143 -7.76 -5.07 -10.63
C ASN A 143 -7.87 -5.40 -12.12
N ALA A 144 -8.24 -6.63 -12.44
CA ALA A 144 -8.36 -7.10 -13.81
C ALA A 144 -9.53 -6.46 -14.56
N LYS A 145 -10.61 -6.15 -13.87
CA LYS A 145 -11.85 -5.57 -14.45
C LYS A 145 -11.63 -4.14 -14.92
N GLU A 146 -10.93 -3.33 -14.11
CA GLU A 146 -10.67 -1.92 -14.41
C GLU A 146 -9.29 -1.67 -15.02
N GLY A 147 -8.43 -2.70 -15.03
CA GLY A 147 -7.15 -2.66 -15.71
C GLY A 147 -6.10 -1.78 -15.05
N TYR A 148 -6.00 -1.80 -13.71
CA TYR A 148 -4.95 -1.10 -13.00
C TYR A 148 -4.24 -2.00 -11.99
N VAL A 149 -3.06 -1.55 -11.55
CA VAL A 149 -2.30 -2.16 -10.47
C VAL A 149 -1.70 -1.10 -9.56
N ILE A 150 -1.78 -1.31 -8.25
CA ILE A 150 -1.07 -0.52 -7.23
C ILE A 150 0.15 -1.34 -6.83
N THR A 151 1.35 -0.85 -7.10
CA THR A 151 2.61 -1.61 -6.99
C THR A 151 3.45 -1.24 -5.77
N GLY A 152 3.00 -0.25 -4.98
CA GLY A 152 3.90 0.35 -4.00
C GLY A 152 5.20 0.81 -4.67
N ASP A 153 6.29 0.65 -3.99
CA ASP A 153 7.62 1.07 -4.45
C ASP A 153 8.31 0.06 -5.38
N ALA A 154 7.60 -0.99 -5.84
CA ALA A 154 8.20 -1.93 -6.79
C ALA A 154 8.41 -1.29 -8.17
N LEU A 155 7.47 -0.44 -8.63
CA LEU A 155 7.51 0.16 -9.96
C LEU A 155 7.02 1.61 -9.93
N PHE A 156 7.79 2.51 -10.55
CA PHE A 156 7.47 3.92 -10.76
C PHE A 156 7.38 4.25 -12.24
N ASN A 157 6.88 5.45 -12.57
CA ASN A 157 6.93 5.93 -13.94
C ASN A 157 8.40 6.04 -14.41
N GLN A 158 8.79 5.18 -15.34
CA GLN A 158 10.15 5.07 -15.91
C GLN A 158 11.26 4.69 -14.92
N SER A 159 10.91 4.10 -13.76
CA SER A 159 11.89 3.69 -12.76
C SER A 159 11.37 2.51 -11.93
N ILE A 160 12.25 1.92 -11.14
CA ILE A 160 11.93 0.93 -10.12
C ILE A 160 12.28 1.47 -8.73
N GLY A 161 11.73 0.89 -7.68
CA GLY A 161 12.13 1.16 -6.31
C GLY A 161 13.60 0.86 -6.07
N ARG A 162 14.22 1.59 -5.16
CA ARG A 162 15.60 1.31 -4.72
C ARG A 162 15.68 -0.07 -4.08
N THR A 163 16.82 -0.72 -4.24
CA THR A 163 17.04 -2.10 -3.76
C THR A 163 18.23 -2.21 -2.79
N ASP A 164 18.71 -1.07 -2.30
CA ASP A 164 19.86 -0.96 -1.40
C ASP A 164 19.47 -0.81 0.09
N LEU A 165 18.19 -0.90 0.41
CA LEU A 165 17.69 -0.95 1.78
C LEU A 165 17.70 -2.39 2.33
N GLN A 166 17.45 -2.53 3.63
CA GLN A 166 17.42 -3.84 4.30
C GLN A 166 16.45 -4.80 3.62
N GLY A 167 16.97 -5.91 3.12
CA GLY A 167 16.21 -6.94 2.42
C GLY A 167 15.93 -6.63 0.95
N GLY A 168 16.40 -5.48 0.43
CA GLY A 168 16.33 -5.16 -0.99
C GLY A 168 17.26 -6.02 -1.83
N ASP A 169 16.82 -6.38 -3.04
CA ASP A 169 17.54 -7.25 -3.97
C ASP A 169 17.20 -6.85 -5.42
N LEU A 170 18.20 -6.37 -6.15
CA LEU A 170 18.02 -5.91 -7.52
C LEU A 170 17.67 -7.04 -8.49
N ASP A 171 18.29 -8.20 -8.34
CA ASP A 171 18.04 -9.35 -9.21
C ASP A 171 16.62 -9.89 -8.96
N CYS A 172 16.22 -9.97 -7.70
CA CYS A 172 14.85 -10.29 -7.31
C CYS A 172 13.86 -9.29 -7.93
N SER A 173 14.14 -7.99 -7.87
CA SER A 173 13.30 -6.94 -8.47
C SER A 173 13.09 -7.18 -9.97
N PHE A 174 14.16 -7.42 -10.74
CA PHE A 174 14.06 -7.70 -12.17
C PHE A 174 13.30 -9.00 -12.47
N ILE A 175 13.56 -10.07 -11.71
CA ILE A 175 12.87 -11.35 -11.89
C ILE A 175 11.37 -11.19 -11.62
N THR A 176 11.02 -10.56 -10.52
CA THR A 176 9.63 -10.34 -10.11
C THR A 176 8.90 -9.45 -11.09
N LEU A 177 9.48 -8.32 -11.49
CA LEU A 177 8.88 -7.42 -12.45
C LEU A 177 8.66 -8.11 -13.81
N ASN A 178 9.66 -8.84 -14.32
CA ASN A 178 9.51 -9.58 -15.57
C ASN A 178 8.45 -10.67 -15.49
N LYS A 179 8.47 -11.48 -14.42
CA LYS A 179 7.52 -12.59 -14.22
C LYS A 179 6.10 -12.06 -14.04
N THR A 180 5.93 -11.09 -13.17
CA THR A 180 4.61 -10.56 -12.78
C THR A 180 4.04 -9.69 -13.90
N PHE A 181 4.79 -8.70 -14.36
CA PHE A 181 4.26 -7.73 -15.32
C PHE A 181 4.25 -8.22 -16.77
N SER A 182 5.01 -9.26 -17.14
CA SER A 182 4.85 -9.90 -18.46
C SER A 182 3.46 -10.53 -18.64
N HIS A 183 2.82 -10.96 -17.56
CA HIS A 183 1.46 -11.52 -17.58
C HIS A 183 0.37 -10.44 -17.47
N TYR A 184 0.68 -9.27 -16.88
CA TYR A 184 -0.28 -8.20 -16.60
C TYR A 184 -0.08 -6.97 -17.48
N LEU A 185 0.97 -6.93 -18.31
CA LEU A 185 1.41 -5.78 -19.13
C LEU A 185 0.50 -5.42 -20.31
N ILE A 186 -0.66 -6.02 -20.43
CA ILE A 186 -1.66 -5.58 -21.41
C ILE A 186 -2.42 -4.34 -20.92
N ILE A 187 -2.11 -3.81 -19.72
CA ILE A 187 -2.98 -2.87 -19.05
C ILE A 187 -2.30 -1.55 -18.75
N GLN A 188 -2.81 -0.53 -19.33
CA GLN A 188 -2.30 0.80 -19.62
C GLN A 188 -2.27 1.81 -18.47
N TRP A 189 -2.66 1.50 -17.24
CA TRP A 189 -2.74 2.50 -16.19
C TRP A 189 -1.99 2.07 -14.94
N TYR A 190 -0.81 2.59 -14.85
CA TYR A 190 0.01 2.58 -13.67
C TYR A 190 -0.37 3.80 -12.81
N ILE A 191 -0.78 3.59 -11.57
CA ILE A 191 -1.05 4.65 -10.60
C ILE A 191 0.20 4.79 -9.74
N PRO A 192 1.03 5.83 -9.95
CA PRO A 192 2.28 5.98 -9.22
C PRO A 192 2.02 6.27 -7.75
N VAL A 193 2.81 5.66 -6.88
CA VAL A 193 2.76 5.89 -5.43
C VAL A 193 3.24 7.30 -5.09
N MET A 194 4.16 7.84 -5.89
CA MET A 194 4.70 9.19 -5.73
C MET A 194 4.59 9.96 -7.04
N ASP A 195 3.84 11.05 -7.05
CA ASP A 195 3.92 12.05 -8.11
C ASP A 195 5.07 13.02 -7.79
N ARG A 196 6.30 12.62 -8.06
CA ARG A 196 7.40 13.58 -8.06
C ARG A 196 7.23 14.48 -9.26
N LYS A 197 6.57 15.62 -9.06
CA LYS A 197 6.72 16.76 -9.97
C LYS A 197 8.21 17.03 -10.08
N GLN A 198 8.76 16.73 -11.27
CA GLN A 198 10.12 17.14 -11.61
C GLN A 198 10.20 18.66 -11.40
N ARG A 199 11.03 19.07 -10.44
CA ARG A 199 11.58 20.41 -10.39
C ARG A 199 12.86 20.45 -11.19
#